data_98d514f67df63882b65e5364c5b31268
#
_entry.id   98d514f67df63882b65e5364c5b31268
#
_cell.length_a   1.000
_cell.length_b   1.000
_cell.length_c   1.000
_cell.angle_alpha   90.00
_cell.angle_beta   90.00
_cell.angle_gamma   90.00
#
_symmetry.space_group_name_H-M   'P 1'
#
loop_
_entity.id
_entity.type
_entity.pdbx_description
1 polymer ?
#
loop_
_entity_poly.entity_id
_entity_poly.type
_entity_poly.pdbx_seq_one_letter_code
_entity_poly.pdbx_strand_id
1 'polypeptide(L)'
;VTLRSLLTASAVTLLCCQTAYAHFQMLQVDDYIRTKGGKVTLHMPFSHPSSGGPVMDMLAPESLTVTHKGKTTDLSSELKPLTWTGVTGKADAYNAETRLRTIGDYVFSLTPAPYLEKSEDSYIQQFTKTIVNVGGLPTDWDKVTNAAAEIVPDTKPYAVYAGGIFSGVVMAEGEPKPNTDVEVEFLNHLVSETGDSFNKEALVEYPFEELKIITLKTDENGRFTFGIPHAGYWGFAALGVGNKKVYQTKVLSQDAVLWIQAHDLKKLR
;
A
#
# COMPACT_ATOMS: atom_id res chain seq x y z
N VAL A 1 65.49 -26.66 7.37
CA VAL A 1 64.67 -25.50 7.04
C VAL A 1 63.32 -26.04 6.54
N THR A 2 62.31 -26.07 7.39
CA THR A 2 60.94 -26.56 7.05
C THR A 2 60.05 -25.37 6.84
N LEU A 3 59.58 -25.23 5.58
CA LEU A 3 58.60 -24.22 5.13
C LEU A 3 57.19 -24.69 5.53
N ARG A 4 56.52 -23.98 6.47
CA ARG A 4 55.13 -24.18 6.81
C ARG A 4 54.26 -23.30 5.93
N SER A 5 53.51 -23.92 5.03
CA SER A 5 52.48 -23.26 4.23
C SER A 5 51.25 -22.96 5.11
N LEU A 6 50.95 -21.69 5.31
CA LEU A 6 49.66 -21.23 5.86
C LEU A 6 48.62 -21.21 4.73
N LEU A 7 47.68 -22.12 4.79
CA LEU A 7 46.47 -22.06 3.98
C LEU A 7 45.48 -21.14 4.69
N THR A 8 45.30 -19.92 4.21
CA THR A 8 44.19 -19.04 4.57
C THR A 8 42.94 -19.47 3.82
N ALA A 9 42.00 -20.10 4.52
CA ALA A 9 40.67 -20.36 3.99
C ALA A 9 39.86 -19.07 4.02
N SER A 10 39.66 -18.44 2.86
CA SER A 10 38.66 -17.35 2.71
C SER A 10 37.26 -17.95 2.74
N ALA A 11 36.56 -17.74 3.84
CA ALA A 11 35.13 -18.01 3.90
C ALA A 11 34.40 -16.97 3.05
N VAL A 12 33.95 -17.35 1.87
CA VAL A 12 33.01 -16.56 1.06
C VAL A 12 31.64 -16.71 1.73
N THR A 13 31.24 -15.71 2.48
CA THR A 13 29.87 -15.59 2.98
C THR A 13 28.98 -15.28 1.76
N LEU A 14 28.28 -16.29 1.23
CA LEU A 14 27.16 -16.04 0.32
C LEU A 14 26.10 -15.27 1.11
N LEU A 15 26.00 -13.96 0.90
CA LEU A 15 24.78 -13.24 1.21
C LEU A 15 23.71 -13.80 0.27
N CYS A 16 22.85 -14.67 0.78
CA CYS A 16 21.59 -14.93 0.14
C CYS A 16 20.78 -13.62 0.20
N CYS A 17 20.73 -12.87 -0.91
CA CYS A 17 19.67 -11.90 -1.11
C CYS A 17 18.35 -12.67 -1.10
N GLN A 18 17.73 -12.75 0.07
CA GLN A 18 16.31 -13.10 0.11
C GLN A 18 15.60 -11.88 -0.46
N THR A 19 14.89 -12.08 -1.55
CA THR A 19 13.94 -11.09 -2.05
C THR A 19 12.90 -10.89 -0.94
N ALA A 20 13.03 -9.79 -0.21
CA ALA A 20 11.99 -9.35 0.70
C ALA A 20 10.76 -9.05 -0.18
N TYR A 21 9.77 -9.93 -0.14
CA TYR A 21 8.48 -9.65 -0.76
C TYR A 21 7.79 -8.60 0.10
N ALA A 22 7.51 -7.43 -0.49
CA ALA A 22 6.77 -6.42 0.24
C ALA A 22 5.36 -6.91 0.57
N HIS A 23 5.05 -6.86 1.83
CA HIS A 23 3.68 -6.99 2.30
C HIS A 23 2.98 -5.63 2.10
N PHE A 24 1.76 -5.64 1.62
CA PHE A 24 0.99 -4.41 1.44
C PHE A 24 -0.18 -4.36 2.41
N GLN A 25 -0.19 -3.34 3.25
CA GLN A 25 -1.40 -2.97 3.96
C GLN A 25 -2.41 -2.42 2.96
N MET A 26 -3.54 -3.06 2.88
CA MET A 26 -4.62 -2.61 2.01
C MET A 26 -5.58 -1.69 2.76
N LEU A 27 -6.20 -0.79 2.00
CA LEU A 27 -7.31 0.05 2.41
C LEU A 27 -8.21 0.19 1.17
N GLN A 28 -8.94 -0.89 0.85
CA GLN A 28 -9.66 -1.03 -0.42
C GLN A 28 -11.13 -0.65 -0.28
N VAL A 29 -11.65 -0.04 -1.34
CA VAL A 29 -13.09 0.18 -1.57
C VAL A 29 -13.42 -0.23 -3.01
N ASP A 30 -14.69 -0.49 -3.31
CA ASP A 30 -15.11 -0.98 -4.62
C ASP A 30 -14.81 0.01 -5.76
N ASP A 31 -15.06 1.30 -5.54
CA ASP A 31 -14.87 2.35 -6.55
C ASP A 31 -14.23 3.59 -5.94
N TYR A 32 -13.13 4.06 -6.53
CA TYR A 32 -12.44 5.29 -6.11
C TYR A 32 -13.04 6.56 -6.76
N ILE A 33 -13.86 6.42 -7.80
CA ILE A 33 -14.65 7.50 -8.36
C ILE A 33 -16.12 7.13 -8.40
N ARG A 34 -16.98 7.97 -7.82
CA ARG A 34 -18.41 7.72 -7.65
C ARG A 34 -19.23 8.92 -8.12
N THR A 35 -20.29 8.68 -8.84
CA THR A 35 -21.21 9.76 -9.28
C THR A 35 -22.05 10.28 -8.13
N LYS A 36 -22.33 9.45 -7.11
CA LYS A 36 -23.16 9.76 -5.94
C LYS A 36 -22.50 9.28 -4.67
N GLY A 37 -22.75 10.00 -3.59
CA GLY A 37 -22.46 9.51 -2.26
C GLY A 37 -23.21 8.22 -1.93
N GLY A 38 -22.98 7.66 -0.76
CA GLY A 38 -23.57 6.41 -0.34
C GLY A 38 -22.75 5.73 0.73
N LYS A 39 -23.16 4.54 1.13
CA LYS A 39 -22.40 3.66 2.00
C LYS A 39 -21.16 3.17 1.24
N VAL A 40 -20.03 3.10 1.94
CA VAL A 40 -18.80 2.45 1.49
C VAL A 40 -18.29 1.55 2.60
N THR A 41 -17.72 0.43 2.21
CA THR A 41 -16.99 -0.47 3.10
C THR A 41 -15.51 -0.35 2.77
N LEU A 42 -14.69 -0.18 3.79
CA LEU A 42 -13.24 -0.18 3.72
C LEU A 42 -12.76 -1.57 4.12
N HIS A 43 -12.01 -2.24 3.27
CA HIS A 43 -11.44 -3.56 3.49
C HIS A 43 -9.95 -3.42 3.75
N MET A 44 -9.48 -3.95 4.86
CA MET A 44 -8.12 -3.73 5.36
C MET A 44 -7.38 -5.05 5.63
N PRO A 45 -7.19 -5.94 4.64
CA PRO A 45 -6.27 -7.07 4.79
C PRO A 45 -4.82 -6.62 4.65
N PHE A 46 -3.91 -7.38 5.24
CA PHE A 46 -2.47 -7.24 5.05
C PHE A 46 -1.96 -8.47 4.28
N SER A 47 -1.45 -8.28 3.05
CA SER A 47 -1.21 -9.40 2.12
C SER A 47 -0.23 -9.03 1.00
N HIS A 48 0.03 -9.99 0.10
CA HIS A 48 0.68 -9.77 -1.19
C HIS A 48 -0.38 -9.59 -2.29
N PRO A 49 -0.61 -8.37 -2.79
CA PRO A 49 -1.69 -8.06 -3.72
C PRO A 49 -1.63 -8.84 -5.03
N SER A 50 -0.43 -9.03 -5.57
CA SER A 50 -0.19 -9.73 -6.84
C SER A 50 -0.50 -11.22 -6.81
N SER A 51 -0.44 -11.83 -5.61
CA SER A 51 -0.68 -13.26 -5.38
C SER A 51 -1.96 -13.55 -4.59
N GLY A 52 -2.59 -12.53 -4.01
CA GLY A 52 -3.75 -12.69 -3.13
C GLY A 52 -3.44 -13.48 -1.84
N GLY A 53 -2.17 -13.55 -1.44
CA GLY A 53 -1.71 -14.28 -0.25
C GLY A 53 -0.22 -14.60 -0.30
N PRO A 54 0.36 -15.06 0.83
CA PRO A 54 -0.30 -15.24 2.12
C PRO A 54 -0.84 -13.94 2.70
N VAL A 55 -1.87 -14.09 3.54
CA VAL A 55 -2.37 -12.98 4.36
C VAL A 55 -1.75 -13.05 5.74
N MET A 56 -1.47 -11.89 6.35
CA MET A 56 -0.81 -11.74 7.65
C MET A 56 -1.77 -11.18 8.69
N ASP A 57 -1.62 -11.64 9.95
CA ASP A 57 -2.44 -11.20 11.07
C ASP A 57 -2.23 -9.72 11.37
N MET A 58 -3.31 -8.95 11.31
CA MET A 58 -3.33 -7.56 11.75
C MET A 58 -3.72 -7.47 13.22
N LEU A 59 -2.92 -6.74 13.99
CA LEU A 59 -3.39 -6.20 15.26
C LEU A 59 -4.38 -5.05 15.02
N ALA A 60 -5.14 -4.70 16.07
CA ALA A 60 -6.05 -3.56 15.99
C ALA A 60 -5.32 -2.31 15.51
N PRO A 61 -5.79 -1.65 14.44
CA PRO A 61 -5.18 -0.41 13.97
C PRO A 61 -5.14 0.67 15.05
N GLU A 62 -4.09 1.46 15.06
CA GLU A 62 -3.94 2.59 15.98
C GLU A 62 -4.94 3.71 15.65
N SER A 63 -5.23 3.93 14.37
CA SER A 63 -6.27 4.87 13.93
C SER A 63 -6.77 4.58 12.51
N LEU A 64 -8.02 4.95 12.25
CA LEU A 64 -8.59 5.10 10.93
C LEU A 64 -9.28 6.45 10.86
N THR A 65 -8.94 7.29 9.88
CA THR A 65 -9.53 8.62 9.73
C THR A 65 -10.01 8.85 8.29
N VAL A 66 -10.90 9.84 8.12
CA VAL A 66 -11.25 10.39 6.81
C VAL A 66 -11.17 11.90 6.84
N THR A 67 -10.45 12.46 5.86
CA THR A 67 -10.43 13.92 5.62
C THR A 67 -11.29 14.25 4.41
N HIS A 68 -12.21 15.22 4.59
CA HIS A 68 -13.10 15.71 3.56
C HIS A 68 -13.28 17.22 3.70
N LYS A 69 -12.99 17.97 2.64
CA LYS A 69 -13.02 19.45 2.62
C LYS A 69 -12.25 20.07 3.78
N GLY A 70 -11.03 19.57 4.01
CA GLY A 70 -10.13 20.03 5.06
C GLY A 70 -10.53 19.62 6.49
N LYS A 71 -11.64 18.87 6.67
CA LYS A 71 -12.06 18.40 7.99
C LYS A 71 -11.76 16.91 8.15
N THR A 72 -10.97 16.57 9.16
CA THR A 72 -10.68 15.16 9.53
C THR A 72 -11.69 14.66 10.56
N THR A 73 -12.18 13.44 10.34
CA THR A 73 -13.09 12.70 11.23
C THR A 73 -12.47 11.37 11.57
N ASP A 74 -12.49 11.00 12.84
CA ASP A 74 -12.06 9.69 13.34
C ASP A 74 -13.13 8.64 13.04
N LEU A 75 -12.71 7.55 12.42
CA LEU A 75 -13.52 6.37 12.10
C LEU A 75 -13.06 5.12 12.88
N SER A 76 -12.18 5.26 13.87
CA SER A 76 -11.62 4.11 14.61
C SER A 76 -12.71 3.29 15.33
N SER A 77 -13.82 3.92 15.73
CA SER A 77 -14.99 3.25 16.33
C SER A 77 -15.76 2.37 15.33
N GLU A 78 -15.57 2.57 14.02
CA GLU A 78 -16.21 1.79 12.96
C GLU A 78 -15.42 0.52 12.58
N LEU A 79 -14.22 0.34 13.14
CA LEU A 79 -13.39 -0.84 12.90
C LEU A 79 -14.06 -2.10 13.43
N LYS A 80 -14.21 -3.09 12.55
CA LYS A 80 -14.79 -4.40 12.85
C LYS A 80 -13.76 -5.47 12.53
N PRO A 81 -13.33 -6.26 13.53
CA PRO A 81 -12.41 -7.38 13.28
C PRO A 81 -13.13 -8.48 12.50
N LEU A 82 -12.42 -9.16 11.63
CA LEU A 82 -12.86 -10.34 10.90
C LEU A 82 -11.68 -11.23 10.57
N THR A 83 -11.98 -12.47 10.18
CA THR A 83 -10.98 -13.35 9.57
C THR A 83 -11.03 -13.21 8.06
N TRP A 84 -9.92 -12.77 7.46
CA TRP A 84 -9.77 -12.66 6.01
C TRP A 84 -9.28 -13.97 5.41
N THR A 85 -9.89 -14.40 4.31
CA THR A 85 -9.46 -15.57 3.54
C THR A 85 -8.71 -15.09 2.28
N GLY A 86 -7.40 -15.34 2.23
CA GLY A 86 -6.59 -15.14 1.03
C GLY A 86 -6.79 -16.26 0.00
N VAL A 87 -6.16 -16.14 -1.16
CA VAL A 87 -5.99 -17.27 -2.09
C VAL A 87 -5.22 -18.39 -1.40
N THR A 88 -4.24 -17.99 -0.58
CA THR A 88 -3.54 -18.87 0.36
C THR A 88 -3.59 -18.28 1.77
N GLY A 89 -3.95 -19.14 2.75
CA GLY A 89 -3.98 -18.76 4.15
C GLY A 89 -5.22 -17.97 4.58
N LYS A 90 -5.30 -17.79 5.89
CA LYS A 90 -6.31 -16.93 6.57
C LYS A 90 -5.60 -16.15 7.66
N ALA A 91 -6.05 -14.94 7.93
CA ALA A 91 -5.48 -14.08 8.96
C ALA A 91 -6.52 -13.10 9.51
N ASP A 92 -6.23 -12.51 10.66
CA ASP A 92 -7.03 -11.45 11.22
C ASP A 92 -6.87 -10.17 10.39
N ALA A 93 -7.99 -9.52 10.12
CA ALA A 93 -8.09 -8.28 9.36
C ALA A 93 -9.20 -7.39 9.93
N TYR A 94 -9.41 -6.24 9.32
CA TYR A 94 -10.46 -5.30 9.71
C TYR A 94 -11.25 -4.81 8.51
N ASN A 95 -12.54 -4.55 8.74
CA ASN A 95 -13.38 -3.76 7.86
C ASN A 95 -13.92 -2.55 8.63
N ALA A 96 -14.29 -1.49 7.90
CA ALA A 96 -15.04 -0.38 8.48
C ALA A 96 -16.09 0.12 7.47
N GLU A 97 -17.20 0.64 7.97
CA GLU A 97 -18.26 1.17 7.13
C GLU A 97 -18.47 2.65 7.42
N THR A 98 -18.61 3.44 6.38
CA THR A 98 -18.97 4.85 6.53
C THR A 98 -19.89 5.31 5.40
N ARG A 99 -20.37 6.56 5.48
CA ARG A 99 -21.28 7.13 4.49
C ARG A 99 -20.70 8.41 3.90
N LEU A 100 -20.41 8.40 2.60
CA LEU A 100 -20.04 9.58 1.85
C LEU A 100 -21.31 10.41 1.57
N ARG A 101 -21.36 11.64 2.07
CA ARG A 101 -22.60 12.42 2.07
C ARG A 101 -22.65 13.51 1.00
N THR A 102 -21.51 14.12 0.69
CA THR A 102 -21.41 15.28 -0.19
C THR A 102 -20.36 15.06 -1.27
N ILE A 103 -20.39 15.87 -2.32
CA ILE A 103 -19.37 15.84 -3.39
C ILE A 103 -18.02 16.33 -2.86
N GLY A 104 -16.94 15.82 -3.44
CA GLY A 104 -15.55 16.11 -3.11
C GLY A 104 -14.74 14.86 -2.85
N ASP A 105 -13.47 15.06 -2.47
CA ASP A 105 -12.57 13.96 -2.11
C ASP A 105 -12.75 13.54 -0.65
N TYR A 106 -12.61 12.24 -0.42
CA TYR A 106 -12.54 11.61 0.88
C TYR A 106 -11.21 10.89 0.97
N VAL A 107 -10.29 11.44 1.74
CA VAL A 107 -8.96 10.89 1.97
C VAL A 107 -9.01 10.00 3.19
N PHE A 108 -9.08 8.70 3.00
CA PHE A 108 -8.99 7.71 4.07
C PHE A 108 -7.53 7.46 4.42
N SER A 109 -7.22 7.48 5.70
CA SER A 109 -5.87 7.25 6.23
C SER A 109 -5.92 6.23 7.36
N LEU A 110 -5.16 5.15 7.20
CA LEU A 110 -5.01 4.06 8.17
C LEU A 110 -3.61 4.12 8.78
N THR A 111 -3.54 4.13 10.10
CA THR A 111 -2.33 3.86 10.87
C THR A 111 -2.46 2.47 11.49
N PRO A 112 -1.85 1.42 10.91
CA PRO A 112 -1.89 0.10 11.49
C PRO A 112 -0.96 0.01 12.71
N ALA A 113 -1.19 -0.95 13.60
CA ALA A 113 -0.19 -1.33 14.58
C ALA A 113 1.02 -1.98 13.88
N PRO A 114 2.25 -1.82 14.41
CA PRO A 114 3.43 -2.47 13.85
C PRO A 114 3.28 -4.00 13.81
N TYR A 115 3.49 -4.58 12.64
CA TYR A 115 3.50 -6.03 12.40
C TYR A 115 4.91 -6.59 12.58
N LEU A 116 5.07 -7.70 13.31
CA LEU A 116 6.35 -8.39 13.45
C LEU A 116 6.58 -9.35 12.27
N GLU A 117 7.47 -8.96 11.36
CA GLU A 117 7.97 -9.87 10.33
C GLU A 117 9.00 -10.82 10.95
N LYS A 118 8.56 -12.07 11.21
CA LYS A 118 9.35 -13.05 11.94
C LYS A 118 10.58 -13.53 11.18
N SER A 119 10.50 -13.57 9.85
CA SER A 119 11.60 -14.01 8.99
C SER A 119 12.79 -13.05 9.02
N GLU A 120 12.53 -11.76 9.23
CA GLU A 120 13.52 -10.69 9.28
C GLU A 120 13.83 -10.20 10.70
N ASP A 121 13.10 -10.69 11.69
CA ASP A 121 13.17 -10.23 13.08
C ASP A 121 13.00 -8.71 13.24
N SER A 122 12.15 -8.11 12.39
CA SER A 122 11.90 -6.67 12.29
C SER A 122 10.41 -6.35 12.34
N TYR A 123 10.06 -5.09 12.62
CA TYR A 123 8.69 -4.60 12.55
C TYR A 123 8.45 -3.80 11.27
N ILE A 124 7.24 -3.92 10.73
CA ILE A 124 6.74 -3.15 9.59
C ILE A 124 5.48 -2.40 10.02
N GLN A 125 5.40 -1.11 9.71
CA GLN A 125 4.21 -0.28 9.93
C GLN A 125 3.93 0.54 8.69
N GLN A 126 2.85 0.25 7.96
CA GLN A 126 2.53 0.85 6.67
C GLN A 126 1.38 1.86 6.80
N PHE A 127 1.70 3.14 6.87
CA PHE A 127 0.73 4.24 6.85
C PHE A 127 0.05 4.27 5.48
N THR A 128 -1.22 3.88 5.43
CA THR A 128 -1.92 3.62 4.16
C THR A 128 -2.98 4.66 3.88
N LYS A 129 -2.96 5.20 2.65
CA LYS A 129 -3.97 6.13 2.14
C LYS A 129 -4.73 5.55 0.95
N THR A 130 -6.02 5.89 0.89
CA THR A 130 -6.90 5.66 -0.27
C THR A 130 -7.81 6.86 -0.44
N ILE A 131 -7.99 7.33 -1.67
CA ILE A 131 -8.75 8.55 -1.95
C ILE A 131 -9.93 8.22 -2.85
N VAL A 132 -11.13 8.52 -2.35
CA VAL A 132 -12.39 8.34 -3.06
C VAL A 132 -12.97 9.69 -3.42
N ASN A 133 -13.27 9.90 -4.69
CA ASN A 133 -13.95 11.11 -5.16
C ASN A 133 -15.44 10.86 -5.38
N VAL A 134 -16.27 11.81 -4.94
CA VAL A 134 -17.72 11.83 -5.19
C VAL A 134 -18.08 13.01 -6.07
N GLY A 135 -18.75 12.76 -7.18
CA GLY A 135 -19.32 13.78 -8.07
C GLY A 135 -18.30 14.56 -8.89
N GLY A 136 -17.04 14.09 -8.97
CA GLY A 136 -16.01 14.67 -9.85
C GLY A 136 -15.41 16.01 -9.37
N LEU A 137 -15.75 16.50 -8.17
CA LEU A 137 -15.18 17.74 -7.61
C LEU A 137 -13.89 17.41 -6.84
N PRO A 138 -12.70 17.84 -7.30
CA PRO A 138 -11.46 17.67 -6.53
C PRO A 138 -11.38 18.68 -5.37
N THR A 139 -11.00 18.21 -4.18
CA THR A 139 -10.89 19.05 -2.97
C THR A 139 -9.62 18.82 -2.14
N ASP A 140 -9.32 17.56 -1.83
CA ASP A 140 -8.29 17.20 -0.84
C ASP A 140 -7.28 16.15 -1.30
N TRP A 141 -7.38 15.65 -2.54
CA TRP A 141 -6.61 14.53 -3.05
C TRP A 141 -5.08 14.73 -2.98
N ASP A 142 -4.60 15.98 -3.05
CA ASP A 142 -3.18 16.39 -3.06
C ASP A 142 -2.72 16.98 -1.72
N LYS A 143 -3.52 16.85 -0.67
CA LYS A 143 -3.18 17.43 0.63
C LYS A 143 -2.12 16.63 1.36
N VAL A 144 -1.11 17.36 1.85
CA VAL A 144 -0.13 16.85 2.81
C VAL A 144 -0.82 16.69 4.17
N THR A 145 -0.69 15.53 4.78
CA THR A 145 -1.29 15.21 6.10
C THR A 145 -0.29 15.32 7.23
N ASN A 146 1.01 15.44 6.94
CA ASN A 146 2.12 15.42 7.88
C ASN A 146 2.16 14.11 8.69
N ALA A 147 1.73 13.00 8.08
CA ALA A 147 1.86 11.67 8.65
C ALA A 147 3.34 11.30 8.82
N ALA A 148 3.63 10.32 9.69
CA ALA A 148 4.99 9.81 9.89
C ALA A 148 5.62 9.31 8.59
N ALA A 149 4.80 8.78 7.68
CA ALA A 149 5.16 8.42 6.31
C ALA A 149 3.93 8.58 5.42
N GLU A 150 4.06 9.21 4.25
CA GLU A 150 2.96 9.36 3.30
C GLU A 150 3.45 9.50 1.86
N ILE A 151 2.62 9.07 0.91
CA ILE A 151 2.73 9.42 -0.50
C ILE A 151 1.68 10.50 -0.78
N VAL A 152 2.14 11.65 -1.27
CA VAL A 152 1.27 12.73 -1.74
C VAL A 152 1.19 12.64 -3.26
N PRO A 153 0.01 12.36 -3.85
CA PRO A 153 -0.08 12.19 -5.29
C PRO A 153 0.05 13.52 -6.04
N ASP A 154 0.73 13.50 -7.20
CA ASP A 154 0.74 14.59 -8.19
C ASP A 154 -0.32 14.37 -9.28
N THR A 155 -0.81 13.13 -9.38
CA THR A 155 -1.87 12.73 -10.29
C THR A 155 -3.06 12.25 -9.47
N LYS A 156 -4.28 12.64 -9.82
CA LYS A 156 -5.49 12.22 -9.09
C LYS A 156 -5.59 10.70 -9.03
N PRO A 157 -5.54 10.08 -7.84
CA PRO A 157 -5.40 8.61 -7.73
C PRO A 157 -6.65 7.83 -8.15
N TYR A 158 -7.77 8.51 -8.36
CA TYR A 158 -9.03 7.94 -8.84
C TYR A 158 -9.29 8.23 -10.34
N ALA A 159 -8.39 8.96 -11.03
CA ALA A 159 -8.58 9.40 -12.41
C ALA A 159 -7.34 9.11 -13.29
N VAL A 160 -6.81 7.91 -13.18
CA VAL A 160 -5.68 7.41 -13.96
C VAL A 160 -6.19 6.51 -15.08
N TYR A 161 -5.54 6.54 -16.25
CA TYR A 161 -5.86 5.66 -17.37
C TYR A 161 -4.85 4.52 -17.49
N ALA A 162 -5.30 3.35 -17.94
CA ALA A 162 -4.41 2.33 -18.48
C ALA A 162 -3.60 2.88 -19.64
N GLY A 163 -2.29 2.64 -19.66
CA GLY A 163 -1.34 3.25 -20.59
C GLY A 163 -0.94 4.69 -20.24
N GLY A 164 -1.49 5.28 -19.18
CA GLY A 164 -1.11 6.58 -18.65
C GLY A 164 0.02 6.48 -17.61
N ILE A 165 0.25 7.59 -16.92
CA ILE A 165 1.24 7.66 -15.83
C ILE A 165 0.56 8.02 -14.50
N PHE A 166 1.15 7.55 -13.41
CA PHE A 166 0.90 8.02 -12.06
C PHE A 166 2.19 8.58 -11.47
N SER A 167 2.10 9.70 -10.76
CA SER A 167 3.24 10.33 -10.09
C SER A 167 2.84 10.81 -8.71
N GLY A 168 3.80 10.79 -7.78
CA GLY A 168 3.62 11.27 -6.42
C GLY A 168 4.95 11.59 -5.74
N VAL A 169 4.87 12.23 -4.57
CA VAL A 169 6.01 12.57 -3.73
C VAL A 169 5.95 11.75 -2.45
N VAL A 170 7.03 11.07 -2.14
CA VAL A 170 7.21 10.36 -0.86
C VAL A 170 7.63 11.37 0.19
N MET A 171 6.94 11.38 1.32
CA MET A 171 7.17 12.34 2.41
C MET A 171 7.19 11.65 3.78
N ALA A 172 7.91 12.23 4.72
CA ALA A 172 7.80 11.90 6.13
C ALA A 172 7.75 13.20 6.95
N GLU A 173 6.71 13.32 7.80
CA GLU A 173 6.49 14.50 8.64
C GLU A 173 6.52 15.82 7.83
N GLY A 174 5.98 15.78 6.59
CA GLY A 174 5.92 16.93 5.70
C GLY A 174 7.18 17.20 4.86
N GLU A 175 8.25 16.40 5.02
CA GLU A 175 9.52 16.56 4.29
C GLU A 175 9.69 15.51 3.19
N PRO A 176 10.04 15.90 1.95
CA PRO A 176 10.30 14.95 0.86
C PRO A 176 11.44 13.97 1.19
N LYS A 177 11.33 12.75 0.72
CA LYS A 177 12.32 11.68 0.92
C LYS A 177 12.96 11.26 -0.40
N PRO A 178 14.17 11.77 -0.71
CA PRO A 178 14.90 11.41 -1.91
C PRO A 178 15.50 10.00 -1.82
N ASN A 179 15.77 9.41 -2.99
CA ASN A 179 16.44 8.11 -3.14
C ASN A 179 15.80 6.98 -2.33
N THR A 180 14.48 7.03 -2.19
CA THR A 180 13.67 6.04 -1.49
C THR A 180 13.18 4.98 -2.46
N ASP A 181 13.22 3.71 -2.07
CA ASP A 181 12.63 2.63 -2.84
C ASP A 181 11.11 2.68 -2.72
N VAL A 182 10.44 2.63 -3.88
CA VAL A 182 8.98 2.55 -3.99
C VAL A 182 8.64 1.27 -4.73
N GLU A 183 8.01 0.34 -4.04
CA GLU A 183 7.51 -0.89 -4.62
C GLU A 183 6.09 -0.69 -5.12
N VAL A 184 5.82 -1.29 -6.29
CA VAL A 184 4.53 -1.16 -6.98
C VAL A 184 3.99 -2.56 -7.23
N GLU A 185 2.77 -2.82 -6.76
CA GLU A 185 2.07 -4.06 -7.02
C GLU A 185 0.65 -3.81 -7.56
N PHE A 186 0.23 -4.72 -8.42
CA PHE A 186 -1.14 -4.79 -8.90
C PHE A 186 -2.00 -5.69 -8.00
N LEU A 187 -3.20 -5.23 -7.66
CA LEU A 187 -4.19 -6.07 -6.97
C LEU A 187 -4.78 -7.08 -7.96
N ASN A 188 -4.18 -8.25 -8.02
CA ASN A 188 -4.49 -9.29 -9.00
C ASN A 188 -5.69 -10.16 -8.61
N HIS A 189 -6.07 -10.15 -7.33
CA HIS A 189 -7.21 -10.86 -6.80
C HIS A 189 -8.15 -9.87 -6.10
N LEU A 190 -9.28 -9.58 -6.73
CA LEU A 190 -10.21 -8.59 -6.19
C LEU A 190 -10.84 -9.07 -4.87
N VAL A 191 -11.27 -8.12 -4.06
CA VAL A 191 -12.09 -8.38 -2.88
C VAL A 191 -13.38 -9.06 -3.32
N SER A 192 -13.78 -10.13 -2.63
CA SER A 192 -15.03 -10.85 -2.89
C SER A 192 -16.25 -9.99 -2.56
N GLU A 193 -17.40 -10.36 -3.09
CA GLU A 193 -18.68 -9.69 -2.78
C GLU A 193 -19.04 -9.76 -1.29
N THR A 194 -18.56 -10.78 -0.56
CA THR A 194 -18.77 -10.91 0.89
C THR A 194 -17.89 -9.95 1.70
N GLY A 195 -16.79 -9.43 1.09
CA GLY A 195 -15.90 -8.45 1.72
C GLY A 195 -15.02 -9.01 2.84
N ASP A 196 -14.76 -10.32 2.85
CA ASP A 196 -13.96 -11.03 3.84
C ASP A 196 -12.90 -11.98 3.22
N SER A 197 -12.71 -11.87 1.90
CA SER A 197 -11.78 -12.73 1.17
C SER A 197 -11.34 -12.11 -0.15
N PHE A 198 -10.32 -12.70 -0.77
CA PHE A 198 -10.00 -12.46 -2.16
C PHE A 198 -10.68 -13.48 -3.07
N ASN A 199 -11.08 -13.04 -4.26
CA ASN A 199 -11.50 -13.94 -5.33
C ASN A 199 -10.32 -14.84 -5.71
N LYS A 200 -10.61 -16.11 -6.05
CA LYS A 200 -9.56 -17.08 -6.44
C LYS A 200 -9.01 -16.78 -7.84
N GLU A 201 -9.83 -16.22 -8.71
CA GLU A 201 -9.47 -15.89 -10.08
C GLU A 201 -8.51 -14.71 -10.09
N ALA A 202 -7.35 -14.90 -10.72
CA ALA A 202 -6.41 -13.83 -11.01
C ALA A 202 -6.89 -13.02 -12.22
N LEU A 203 -6.66 -11.71 -12.21
CA LEU A 203 -7.00 -10.82 -13.33
C LEU A 203 -5.96 -10.89 -14.45
N VAL A 204 -4.69 -11.13 -14.11
CA VAL A 204 -3.57 -11.23 -15.05
C VAL A 204 -2.66 -12.39 -14.67
N GLU A 205 -1.96 -12.93 -15.66
CA GLU A 205 -0.88 -13.91 -15.49
C GLU A 205 0.48 -13.20 -15.57
N TYR A 206 1.35 -13.47 -14.61
CA TYR A 206 2.73 -13.00 -14.64
C TYR A 206 3.62 -14.07 -15.27
N PRO A 207 4.35 -13.75 -16.37
CA PRO A 207 5.24 -14.74 -17.00
C PRO A 207 6.46 -15.07 -16.13
N PHE A 208 6.81 -14.22 -15.17
CA PHE A 208 7.90 -14.39 -14.21
C PHE A 208 7.49 -13.81 -12.86
N GLU A 209 7.94 -14.46 -11.76
CA GLU A 209 7.65 -14.00 -10.39
C GLU A 209 8.20 -12.59 -10.09
N GLU A 210 9.34 -12.25 -10.69
CA GLU A 210 10.02 -10.96 -10.51
C GLU A 210 9.20 -9.78 -11.07
N LEU A 211 8.21 -10.04 -11.92
CA LEU A 211 7.34 -9.00 -12.47
C LEU A 211 6.14 -8.68 -11.57
N LYS A 212 5.96 -9.42 -10.48
CA LYS A 212 4.89 -9.15 -9.51
C LYS A 212 5.14 -7.87 -8.73
N ILE A 213 6.40 -7.56 -8.46
CA ILE A 213 6.82 -6.38 -7.71
C ILE A 213 7.77 -5.57 -8.60
N ILE A 214 7.43 -4.32 -8.82
CA ILE A 214 8.27 -3.38 -9.57
C ILE A 214 8.82 -2.37 -8.58
N THR A 215 10.15 -2.20 -8.54
CA THR A 215 10.80 -1.23 -7.66
C THR A 215 11.25 -0.01 -8.44
N LEU A 216 10.90 1.16 -7.94
CA LEU A 216 11.32 2.47 -8.43
C LEU A 216 12.14 3.17 -7.35
N LYS A 217 12.88 4.21 -7.73
CA LYS A 217 13.51 5.14 -6.78
C LYS A 217 12.96 6.54 -6.95
N THR A 218 12.75 7.23 -5.81
CA THR A 218 12.44 8.66 -5.85
C THR A 218 13.66 9.48 -6.29
N ASP A 219 13.39 10.59 -6.95
CA ASP A 219 14.40 11.58 -7.32
C ASP A 219 14.86 12.43 -6.11
N GLU A 220 15.67 13.47 -6.36
CA GLU A 220 16.18 14.39 -5.34
C GLU A 220 15.08 15.19 -4.60
N ASN A 221 13.87 15.28 -5.16
CA ASN A 221 12.70 15.93 -4.59
C ASN A 221 11.72 14.95 -3.95
N GLY A 222 12.09 13.67 -3.80
CA GLY A 222 11.22 12.61 -3.28
C GLY A 222 10.15 12.15 -4.25
N ARG A 223 10.23 12.54 -5.54
CA ARG A 223 9.21 12.24 -6.57
C ARG A 223 9.51 10.93 -7.28
N PHE A 224 8.46 10.18 -7.59
CA PHE A 224 8.49 9.04 -8.49
C PHE A 224 7.42 9.17 -9.58
N THR A 225 7.61 8.43 -10.66
CA THR A 225 6.63 8.31 -11.76
C THR A 225 6.60 6.87 -12.24
N PHE A 226 5.39 6.35 -12.43
CA PHE A 226 5.15 4.99 -12.89
C PHE A 226 4.17 4.97 -14.06
N GLY A 227 4.49 4.20 -15.12
CA GLY A 227 3.58 3.95 -16.23
C GLY A 227 2.59 2.84 -15.87
N ILE A 228 1.30 3.11 -15.90
CA ILE A 228 0.24 2.16 -15.56
C ILE A 228 -0.02 1.22 -16.74
N PRO A 229 0.31 -0.09 -16.68
CA PRO A 229 0.19 -0.96 -17.85
C PRO A 229 -1.27 -1.32 -18.19
N HIS A 230 -2.15 -1.45 -17.19
CA HIS A 230 -3.54 -1.84 -17.37
C HIS A 230 -4.45 -1.27 -16.29
N ALA A 231 -5.76 -1.31 -16.50
CA ALA A 231 -6.76 -0.88 -15.52
C ALA A 231 -6.80 -1.81 -14.31
N GLY A 232 -7.28 -1.29 -13.18
CA GLY A 232 -7.41 -1.97 -11.89
C GLY A 232 -6.79 -1.19 -10.75
N TYR A 233 -6.53 -1.85 -9.64
CA TYR A 233 -6.00 -1.23 -8.43
C TYR A 233 -4.49 -1.45 -8.34
N TRP A 234 -3.76 -0.39 -8.06
CA TRP A 234 -2.31 -0.38 -7.93
C TRP A 234 -1.91 0.15 -6.56
N GLY A 235 -1.09 -0.61 -5.84
CA GLY A 235 -0.49 -0.20 -4.58
C GLY A 235 0.93 0.31 -4.80
N PHE A 236 1.27 1.41 -4.14
CA PHE A 236 2.62 1.99 -4.09
C PHE A 236 3.06 1.99 -2.64
N ALA A 237 4.17 1.34 -2.32
CA ALA A 237 4.76 1.29 -0.98
C ALA A 237 6.17 1.89 -0.98
N ALA A 238 6.33 3.05 -0.36
CA ALA A 238 7.65 3.65 -0.14
C ALA A 238 8.22 3.14 1.18
N LEU A 239 9.38 2.47 1.10
CA LEU A 239 9.92 1.66 2.19
C LEU A 239 10.82 2.48 3.13
N GLY A 240 10.69 2.26 4.44
CA GLY A 240 11.57 2.81 5.47
C GLY A 240 11.59 4.34 5.56
N VAL A 241 10.50 4.99 5.15
CA VAL A 241 10.41 6.46 4.99
C VAL A 241 10.38 7.18 6.32
N GLY A 242 9.58 6.67 7.28
CA GLY A 242 9.35 7.35 8.56
C GLY A 242 10.61 7.46 9.42
N ASN A 243 10.59 8.43 10.32
CA ASN A 243 11.77 8.77 11.13
C ASN A 243 11.99 7.80 12.30
N LYS A 244 10.94 7.11 12.79
CA LYS A 244 11.07 6.10 13.85
C LYS A 244 11.67 4.81 13.28
N LYS A 245 12.82 4.40 13.81
CA LYS A 245 13.59 3.25 13.29
C LYS A 245 13.62 2.04 14.25
N VAL A 246 13.02 2.15 15.44
CA VAL A 246 13.01 1.10 16.45
C VAL A 246 11.64 1.00 17.12
N TYR A 247 11.15 -0.22 17.29
CA TYR A 247 9.96 -0.55 18.04
C TYR A 247 10.22 -1.83 18.85
N GLN A 248 9.89 -1.83 20.16
CA GLN A 248 10.13 -2.97 21.06
C GLN A 248 11.53 -3.60 20.89
N THR A 249 12.58 -2.76 20.86
CA THR A 249 14.01 -3.15 20.74
C THR A 249 14.44 -3.71 19.37
N LYS A 250 13.54 -3.85 18.39
CA LYS A 250 13.82 -4.34 17.05
C LYS A 250 13.78 -3.19 16.03
N VAL A 251 14.36 -3.44 14.85
CA VAL A 251 14.25 -2.53 13.69
C VAL A 251 12.78 -2.34 13.37
N LEU A 252 12.41 -1.11 13.02
CA LEU A 252 11.09 -0.74 12.52
C LEU A 252 11.22 -0.08 11.14
N SER A 253 10.59 -0.66 10.15
CA SER A 253 10.30 0.01 8.88
C SER A 253 8.97 0.74 8.99
N GLN A 254 8.98 2.07 8.88
CA GLN A 254 7.75 2.85 8.72
C GLN A 254 7.63 3.23 7.25
N ASP A 255 6.65 2.63 6.59
CA ASP A 255 6.45 2.74 5.15
C ASP A 255 5.22 3.61 4.85
N ALA A 256 5.22 4.23 3.67
CA ALA A 256 4.07 4.96 3.16
C ALA A 256 3.40 4.16 2.05
N VAL A 257 2.10 3.89 2.17
CA VAL A 257 1.33 3.16 1.15
C VAL A 257 0.22 4.04 0.59
N LEU A 258 0.10 4.06 -0.74
CA LEU A 258 -1.02 4.70 -1.44
C LEU A 258 -1.63 3.71 -2.44
N TRP A 259 -2.95 3.58 -2.39
CA TRP A 259 -3.72 2.83 -3.38
C TRP A 259 -4.38 3.76 -4.39
N ILE A 260 -4.33 3.39 -5.66
CA ILE A 260 -4.97 4.10 -6.76
C ILE A 260 -5.85 3.17 -7.59
N GLN A 261 -6.79 3.73 -8.35
CA GLN A 261 -7.58 3.00 -9.33
C GLN A 261 -7.36 3.57 -10.73
N ALA A 262 -6.90 2.72 -11.65
CA ALA A 262 -6.75 3.03 -13.05
C ALA A 262 -7.94 2.48 -13.87
N HIS A 263 -8.30 3.18 -14.94
CA HIS A 263 -9.49 2.91 -15.76
C HIS A 263 -9.15 2.71 -17.23
N ASP A 264 -9.87 1.80 -17.89
CA ASP A 264 -9.86 1.70 -19.35
C ASP A 264 -10.80 2.73 -20.00
N LEU A 265 -10.35 3.32 -21.08
CA LEU A 265 -11.23 4.11 -21.94
C LEU A 265 -12.03 3.17 -22.85
N LYS A 266 -13.36 3.25 -22.79
CA LYS A 266 -14.22 2.50 -23.69
C LYS A 266 -14.35 3.25 -25.02
N LYS A 267 -14.05 2.57 -26.13
CA LYS A 267 -14.36 3.12 -27.46
C LYS A 267 -15.86 3.26 -27.60
N LEU A 268 -16.31 4.42 -28.09
CA LEU A 268 -17.69 4.58 -28.56
C LEU A 268 -17.90 3.65 -29.77
N ARG A 269 -19.00 2.93 -29.77
CA ARG A 269 -19.41 2.09 -30.90
C ARG A 269 -20.14 2.92 -31.95
#